data_df7b6bf8c7558916fe424692c26e124e
#
_entry.id   df7b6bf8c7558916fe424692c26e124e
#
_cell.length_a   1.000
_cell.length_b   1.000
_cell.length_c   1.000
_cell.angle_alpha   90.00
_cell.angle_beta   90.00
_cell.angle_gamma   90.00
#
_symmetry.space_group_name_H-M   'P 1'
#
loop_
_entity.id
_entity.type
_entity.pdbx_description
1 polymer ?
#
loop_
_entity_poly.entity_id
_entity_poly.type
_entity_poly.pdbx_seq_one_letter_code
_entity_poly.pdbx_strand_id
1 'polypeptide(L)'
;CAITETFGVGGMAMIAAPAVTRFVGAGGYEDALRTSNEMMEIVIDRNPNFTVPTWNFQGICLGIDARLVVEKGITPVINTGIAHKIAGYGQIGAGTVHPPIECFEKAIVAYAKKLGFEA
;
A
#
# COMPACT_ATOMS: atom_id res chain seq x y z
N CYS A 1 2.54 -7.93 -4.46
CA CYS A 1 3.94 -7.49 -4.55
C CYS A 1 4.06 -5.99 -4.29
N ALA A 2 5.14 -5.59 -3.65
CA ALA A 2 5.37 -4.20 -3.22
C ALA A 2 5.34 -3.17 -4.35
N ILE A 3 5.60 -3.56 -5.58
CA ILE A 3 5.59 -2.64 -6.74
C ILE A 3 4.21 -2.02 -6.97
N THR A 4 3.14 -2.82 -6.86
CA THR A 4 1.77 -2.31 -7.03
C THR A 4 1.41 -1.32 -5.94
N GLU A 5 1.77 -1.60 -4.70
CA GLU A 5 1.51 -0.72 -3.57
C GLU A 5 2.31 0.58 -3.67
N THR A 6 3.52 0.54 -4.21
CA THR A 6 4.32 1.75 -4.43
C THR A 6 3.60 2.77 -5.30
N PHE A 7 2.89 2.31 -6.31
CA PHE A 7 2.05 3.16 -7.17
C PHE A 7 0.79 3.65 -6.45
N GLY A 8 0.20 2.85 -5.59
CA GLY A 8 -1.01 3.19 -4.84
C GLY A 8 -2.17 2.21 -5.00
N VAL A 9 -1.95 1.08 -5.70
CA VAL A 9 -2.96 0.02 -5.85
C VAL A 9 -2.67 -1.14 -4.89
N GLY A 10 -3.40 -2.23 -4.99
CA GLY A 10 -3.22 -3.38 -4.10
C GLY A 10 -3.63 -3.07 -2.67
N GLY A 11 -2.76 -3.35 -1.71
CA GLY A 11 -3.03 -3.11 -0.28
C GLY A 11 -3.29 -1.65 0.09
N MET A 12 -2.85 -0.72 -0.75
CA MET A 12 -3.09 0.71 -0.56
C MET A 12 -4.52 1.13 -0.93
N ALA A 13 -5.24 0.32 -1.69
CA ALA A 13 -6.55 0.64 -2.25
C ALA A 13 -7.61 -0.43 -1.93
N MET A 14 -7.61 -0.95 -0.72
CA MET A 14 -8.51 -2.04 -0.29
C MET A 14 -9.98 -1.69 -0.44
N ILE A 15 -10.34 -0.42 -0.34
CA ILE A 15 -11.72 0.04 -0.49
C ILE A 15 -12.29 -0.25 -1.89
N ALA A 16 -11.44 -0.36 -2.89
CA ALA A 16 -11.84 -0.70 -4.25
C ALA A 16 -12.20 -2.19 -4.40
N ALA A 17 -11.76 -3.04 -3.48
CA ALA A 17 -11.99 -4.47 -3.53
C ALA A 17 -12.18 -5.05 -2.11
N PRO A 18 -13.31 -4.78 -1.45
CA PRO A 18 -13.55 -5.26 -0.08
C PRO A 18 -13.51 -6.78 0.05
N ALA A 19 -13.88 -7.50 -1.00
CA ALA A 19 -13.80 -8.97 -1.00
C ALA A 19 -12.36 -9.47 -0.89
N VAL A 20 -11.41 -8.76 -1.48
CA VAL A 20 -9.97 -9.07 -1.34
C VAL A 20 -9.52 -8.85 0.09
N THR A 21 -10.03 -7.84 0.77
CA THR A 21 -9.74 -7.58 2.19
C THR A 21 -10.09 -8.79 3.04
N ARG A 22 -11.24 -9.41 2.79
CA ARG A 22 -11.64 -10.65 3.48
C ARG A 22 -10.75 -11.83 3.09
N PHE A 23 -10.44 -11.95 1.82
CA PHE A 23 -9.62 -13.03 1.30
C PHE A 23 -8.21 -13.05 1.92
N VAL A 24 -7.59 -11.88 2.11
CA VAL A 24 -6.28 -11.78 2.75
C VAL A 24 -6.34 -11.78 4.28
N GLY A 25 -7.52 -11.93 4.86
CA GLY A 25 -7.70 -11.99 6.31
C GLY A 25 -7.60 -10.65 7.03
N ALA A 26 -7.76 -9.54 6.31
CA ALA A 26 -7.64 -8.19 6.86
C ALA A 26 -8.98 -7.56 7.27
N GLY A 27 -10.06 -8.34 7.33
CA GLY A 27 -11.37 -7.91 7.79
C GLY A 27 -12.38 -7.63 6.67
N GLY A 28 -13.42 -6.88 6.98
CA GLY A 28 -14.52 -6.57 6.07
C GLY A 28 -14.44 -5.17 5.46
N TYR A 29 -15.60 -4.68 4.99
CA TYR A 29 -15.70 -3.38 4.33
C TYR A 29 -15.22 -2.21 5.19
N GLU A 30 -15.60 -2.19 6.48
CA GLU A 30 -15.19 -1.11 7.38
C GLU A 30 -13.69 -1.09 7.60
N ASP A 31 -13.07 -2.26 7.64
CA ASP A 31 -11.62 -2.38 7.75
C ASP A 31 -10.94 -1.89 6.46
N ALA A 32 -11.52 -2.22 5.31
CA ALA A 32 -11.03 -1.72 4.02
C ALA A 32 -11.11 -0.19 3.96
N LEU A 33 -12.21 0.39 4.42
CA LEU A 33 -12.39 1.84 4.47
C LEU A 33 -11.38 2.50 5.40
N ARG A 34 -11.20 1.97 6.60
CA ARG A 34 -10.24 2.48 7.58
C ARG A 34 -8.81 2.43 7.04
N THR A 35 -8.43 1.28 6.48
CA THR A 35 -7.09 1.11 5.91
C THR A 35 -6.86 2.07 4.75
N SER A 36 -7.83 2.21 3.85
CA SER A 36 -7.70 3.11 2.70
C SER A 36 -7.60 4.58 3.12
N ASN A 37 -8.35 5.00 4.15
CA ASN A 37 -8.23 6.33 4.71
C ASN A 37 -6.84 6.57 5.34
N GLU A 38 -6.33 5.58 6.05
CA GLU A 38 -4.99 5.66 6.65
C GLU A 38 -3.91 5.76 5.56
N MET A 39 -4.03 4.98 4.49
CA MET A 39 -3.06 4.99 3.40
C MET A 39 -3.03 6.33 2.65
N MET A 40 -4.13 7.08 2.65
CA MET A 40 -4.16 8.43 2.08
C MET A 40 -3.21 9.41 2.78
N GLU A 41 -2.82 9.13 4.02
CA GLU A 41 -1.93 10.00 4.79
C GLU A 41 -0.47 9.90 4.38
N ILE A 42 -0.09 8.88 3.62
CA ILE A 42 1.30 8.61 3.23
C ILE A 42 1.54 8.65 1.72
N VAL A 43 0.61 9.21 0.95
CA VAL A 43 0.71 9.30 -0.51
C VAL A 43 0.75 10.74 -0.98
N ILE A 44 1.18 10.95 -2.23
CA ILE A 44 1.33 12.28 -2.79
C ILE A 44 0.00 12.90 -3.22
N ASP A 45 -0.99 12.08 -3.63
CA ASP A 45 -2.27 12.57 -4.14
C ASP A 45 -3.29 11.42 -4.26
N ARG A 46 -4.46 11.74 -4.80
CA ARG A 46 -5.46 10.78 -5.26
C ARG A 46 -5.33 10.55 -6.75
N ASN A 47 -5.57 9.31 -7.18
CA ASN A 47 -5.52 8.95 -8.60
C ASN A 47 -6.84 9.37 -9.28
N PRO A 48 -6.82 10.32 -10.22
CA PRO A 48 -8.05 10.80 -10.86
C PRO A 48 -8.67 9.79 -11.83
N ASN A 49 -7.92 8.77 -12.24
CA ASN A 49 -8.38 7.78 -13.20
C ASN A 49 -8.97 6.54 -12.55
N PHE A 50 -8.68 6.31 -11.27
CA PHE A 50 -9.18 5.14 -10.53
C PHE A 50 -10.07 5.60 -9.38
N THR A 51 -11.33 5.89 -9.69
CA THR A 51 -12.30 6.37 -8.71
C THR A 51 -13.16 5.22 -8.17
N VAL A 52 -13.58 5.33 -6.92
CA VAL A 52 -14.36 4.29 -6.24
C VAL A 52 -15.77 4.80 -5.98
N PRO A 53 -16.80 4.24 -6.67
CA PRO A 53 -18.18 4.71 -6.52
C PRO A 53 -18.69 4.68 -5.08
N THR A 54 -18.39 3.62 -4.34
CA THR A 54 -18.82 3.48 -2.93
C THR A 54 -18.07 4.39 -1.97
N TRP A 55 -17.07 5.11 -2.46
CA TRP A 55 -16.26 6.07 -1.70
C TRP A 55 -16.45 7.49 -2.26
N ASN A 56 -17.67 7.83 -2.59
CA ASN A 56 -18.06 9.11 -3.19
C ASN A 56 -17.29 9.43 -4.48
N PHE A 57 -16.99 8.42 -5.28
CA PHE A 57 -16.19 8.55 -6.51
C PHE A 57 -14.82 9.20 -6.29
N GLN A 58 -14.30 9.15 -5.07
CA GLN A 58 -12.95 9.62 -4.79
C GLN A 58 -11.92 8.68 -5.40
N GLY A 59 -10.79 9.24 -5.80
CA GLY A 59 -9.67 8.47 -6.35
C GLY A 59 -8.94 7.68 -5.27
N ILE A 60 -8.42 6.53 -5.63
CA ILE A 60 -7.51 5.75 -4.77
C ILE A 60 -6.19 6.49 -4.57
N CYS A 61 -5.36 5.97 -3.69
CA CYS A 61 -4.01 6.50 -3.44
C CYS A 61 -3.18 6.60 -4.72
N LEU A 62 -2.33 7.59 -4.79
CA LEU A 62 -1.35 7.74 -5.86
C LEU A 62 0.03 8.01 -5.28
N GLY A 63 0.91 7.00 -5.40
CA GLY A 63 2.33 7.12 -5.07
C GLY A 63 2.63 7.28 -3.58
N ILE A 64 3.40 6.35 -3.02
CA ILE A 64 3.86 6.44 -1.63
C ILE A 64 4.91 7.54 -1.52
N ASP A 65 4.75 8.42 -0.54
CA ASP A 65 5.76 9.43 -0.18
C ASP A 65 6.53 8.95 1.05
N ALA A 66 7.79 8.59 0.86
CA ALA A 66 8.63 8.07 1.93
C ALA A 66 8.80 9.06 3.09
N ARG A 67 8.75 10.37 2.82
CA ARG A 67 8.84 11.40 3.86
C ARG A 67 7.64 11.36 4.79
N LEU A 68 6.44 11.18 4.22
CA LEU A 68 5.21 11.07 5.01
C LEU A 68 5.19 9.78 5.84
N VAL A 69 5.70 8.68 5.28
CA VAL A 69 5.82 7.41 6.01
C VAL A 69 6.66 7.61 7.28
N VAL A 70 7.83 8.22 7.15
CA VAL A 70 8.73 8.44 8.29
C VAL A 70 8.14 9.46 9.27
N GLU A 71 7.61 10.57 8.75
CA GLU A 71 7.05 11.64 9.58
C GLU A 71 5.86 11.17 10.43
N LYS A 72 4.96 10.40 9.83
CA LYS A 72 3.73 9.95 10.50
C LYS A 72 3.86 8.60 11.21
N GLY A 73 4.94 7.86 10.93
CA GLY A 73 5.13 6.52 11.48
C GLY A 73 4.13 5.49 10.95
N ILE A 74 3.54 5.75 9.80
CA ILE A 74 2.57 4.85 9.15
C ILE A 74 3.29 4.16 7.99
N THR A 75 3.29 2.83 7.99
CA THR A 75 3.86 2.04 6.91
C THR A 75 2.77 1.56 5.95
N PRO A 76 3.07 1.43 4.66
CA PRO A 76 2.08 0.96 3.69
C PRO A 76 1.65 -0.49 3.96
N VAL A 77 0.41 -0.79 3.59
CA VAL A 77 -0.13 -2.15 3.62
C VAL A 77 0.16 -2.81 2.28
N ILE A 78 0.79 -3.96 2.32
CA ILE A 78 1.12 -4.74 1.14
C ILE A 78 0.32 -6.03 1.15
N ASN A 79 -0.44 -6.28 0.07
CA ASN A 79 -1.08 -7.57 -0.14
C ASN A 79 -0.04 -8.55 -0.68
N THR A 80 0.01 -9.73 -0.10
CA THR A 80 0.94 -10.76 -0.52
C THR A 80 0.21 -12.07 -0.76
N GLY A 81 0.70 -12.83 -1.72
CA GLY A 81 0.22 -14.18 -2.01
C GLY A 81 1.36 -15.17 -2.00
N ILE A 82 1.04 -16.41 -1.68
CA ILE A 82 2.00 -17.50 -1.64
C ILE A 82 1.64 -18.48 -2.74
N ALA A 83 2.53 -18.64 -3.72
CA ALA A 83 2.36 -19.59 -4.79
C ALA A 83 2.79 -20.99 -4.37
N HIS A 84 2.08 -21.99 -4.88
CA HIS A 84 2.49 -23.38 -4.71
C HIS A 84 3.84 -23.62 -5.41
N LYS A 85 4.69 -24.46 -4.83
CA LYS A 85 6.01 -24.79 -5.39
C LYS A 85 5.95 -25.47 -6.76
N ILE A 86 4.82 -26.10 -7.08
CA ILE A 86 4.62 -26.76 -8.37
C ILE A 86 3.80 -25.85 -9.27
N ALA A 87 4.26 -25.61 -10.49
CA ALA A 87 3.55 -24.79 -11.48
C ALA A 87 2.16 -25.36 -11.78
N GLY A 88 1.18 -24.47 -11.98
CA GLY A 88 -0.19 -24.84 -12.29
C GLY A 88 -1.13 -25.01 -11.09
N TYR A 89 -0.59 -25.13 -9.88
CA TYR A 89 -1.43 -25.21 -8.66
C TYR A 89 -1.93 -23.84 -8.20
N GLY A 90 -1.26 -22.78 -8.59
CA GLY A 90 -1.67 -21.43 -8.24
C GLY A 90 -1.31 -21.00 -6.82
N GLN A 91 -2.14 -20.10 -6.29
CA GLN A 91 -1.94 -19.51 -4.97
C GLN A 91 -2.48 -20.42 -3.86
N ILE A 92 -1.66 -20.66 -2.85
CA ILE A 92 -2.04 -21.52 -1.70
C ILE A 92 -2.23 -20.73 -0.41
N GLY A 93 -1.96 -19.44 -0.40
CA GLY A 93 -2.16 -18.57 0.75
C GLY A 93 -2.11 -17.12 0.37
N ALA A 94 -2.65 -16.27 1.26
CA ALA A 94 -2.66 -14.82 1.08
C ALA A 94 -2.64 -14.15 2.44
N GLY A 95 -2.17 -12.90 2.46
CA GLY A 95 -2.13 -12.09 3.67
C GLY A 95 -1.71 -10.66 3.38
N THR A 96 -1.57 -9.88 4.44
CA THR A 96 -1.06 -8.52 4.37
C THR A 96 0.21 -8.40 5.20
N VAL A 97 1.12 -7.54 4.76
CA VAL A 97 2.34 -7.23 5.51
C VAL A 97 2.58 -5.73 5.51
N HIS A 98 3.30 -5.25 6.52
CA HIS A 98 3.82 -3.90 6.58
C HIS A 98 5.35 -3.98 6.46
N PRO A 99 5.97 -3.29 5.49
CA PRO A 99 7.44 -3.25 5.41
C PRO A 99 8.00 -2.49 6.61
N PRO A 100 9.24 -2.82 7.05
CA PRO A 100 9.87 -2.09 8.15
C PRO A 100 10.05 -0.61 7.81
N ILE A 101 9.84 0.27 8.78
CA ILE A 101 10.01 1.71 8.57
C ILE A 101 11.45 2.10 8.18
N GLU A 102 12.41 1.30 8.57
CA GLU A 102 13.82 1.50 8.22
C GLU A 102 14.06 1.53 6.72
N CYS A 103 13.25 0.83 5.93
CA CYS A 103 13.33 0.88 4.47
C CYS A 103 13.15 2.30 3.95
N PHE A 104 12.18 3.02 4.53
CA PHE A 104 11.87 4.39 4.13
C PHE A 104 12.88 5.39 4.68
N GLU A 105 13.33 5.20 5.92
CA GLU A 105 14.36 6.03 6.53
C GLU A 105 15.66 5.96 5.72
N LYS A 106 16.11 4.76 5.39
CA LYS A 106 17.32 4.55 4.58
C LYS A 106 17.17 5.09 3.17
N ALA A 107 15.97 4.94 2.58
CA ALA A 107 15.69 5.48 1.25
C ALA A 107 15.82 7.01 1.23
N ILE A 108 15.29 7.70 2.23
CA ILE A 108 15.38 9.16 2.36
C ILE A 108 16.84 9.59 2.48
N VAL A 109 17.60 8.95 3.34
CA VAL A 109 19.02 9.25 3.54
C VAL A 109 19.81 9.02 2.26
N ALA A 110 19.60 7.90 1.58
CA ALA A 110 20.29 7.58 0.33
C ALA A 110 19.94 8.59 -0.78
N TYR A 111 18.67 8.98 -0.86
CA TYR A 111 18.22 9.96 -1.86
C TYR A 111 18.79 11.35 -1.57
N ALA A 112 18.81 11.75 -0.32
CA ALA A 112 19.41 13.03 0.08
C ALA A 112 20.89 13.08 -0.30
N LYS A 113 21.63 12.02 -0.06
CA LYS A 113 23.04 11.91 -0.48
C LYS A 113 23.19 12.02 -1.99
N LYS A 114 22.32 11.35 -2.75
CA LYS A 114 22.31 11.42 -4.21
C LYS A 114 22.08 12.82 -4.72
N LEU A 115 21.28 13.61 -4.01
CA LEU A 115 21.00 15.01 -4.35
C LEU A 115 22.09 15.99 -3.84
N GLY A 116 23.08 15.50 -3.13
CA GLY A 116 24.18 16.31 -2.60
C GLY A 116 23.96 16.87 -1.20
N PHE A 117 22.93 16.45 -0.50
CA PHE A 117 22.74 16.80 0.91
C PHE A 117 23.52 15.83 1.79
N GLU A 118 24.17 16.38 2.82
CA GLU A 118 24.81 15.56 3.83
C GLU A 118 23.85 15.28 4.96
N ALA A 119 23.86 14.05 5.43
CA ALA A 119 23.02 13.62 6.55
C ALA A 119 23.63 14.06 7.89
#